data_0c7c4f38e511e9be348374cd901fb52d
#
_entry.id   0c7c4f38e511e9be348374cd901fb52d
#
_cell.length_a   1.000
_cell.length_b   1.000
_cell.length_c   1.000
_cell.angle_alpha   90.00
_cell.angle_beta   90.00
_cell.angle_gamma   90.00
#
_symmetry.space_group_name_H-M   'P 1'
#
loop_
_entity.id
_entity.type
_entity.pdbx_description
1 polymer ?
#
loop_
_entity_poly.entity_id
_entity_poly.type
_entity_poly.pdbx_seq_one_letter_code
_entity_poly.pdbx_strand_id
1 'polypeptide(L)'
;MKLALCTAVALALAAGCSVSHRSGDFACSSDQRCAEGRTCVDGFCVFPADSGAVDTPSGDAAVCPSQCTSCNTAQKTCVIDCAINNGACNQAVTCPTGWNCNVLCSIANQCNSGVFCDNATTCTIACGRQTCKTVTCGGGACNVTCSGNASCSSIGCGLGACNVNCSGNGACGAVSCGLACACDVTCRLGSCLPANVTCKPGCTTTAAPQVCTSTPTGCNSCP
;
A
#
# COMPACT_ATOMS: atom_id res chain seq x y z
N MET A 1 -58.95 1.95 13.08
CA MET A 1 -58.11 0.75 13.29
C MET A 1 -56.73 0.97 12.63
N LYS A 2 -55.84 1.76 13.22
CA LYS A 2 -54.43 1.96 12.76
C LYS A 2 -53.60 2.52 13.94
N LEU A 3 -53.51 1.82 15.07
CA LEU A 3 -52.68 2.28 16.21
C LEU A 3 -52.19 1.09 17.10
N ALA A 4 -51.83 -0.03 16.50
CA ALA A 4 -51.38 -1.19 17.28
C ALA A 4 -50.13 -1.88 16.69
N LEU A 5 -49.30 -1.20 15.90
CA LEU A 5 -48.10 -1.82 15.26
C LEU A 5 -46.77 -1.11 15.55
N CYS A 6 -46.71 -0.13 16.46
CA CYS A 6 -45.47 0.59 16.77
C CYS A 6 -44.81 0.25 18.12
N THR A 7 -45.38 -0.68 18.91
CA THR A 7 -44.84 -1.02 20.26
C THR A 7 -44.03 -2.31 20.33
N ALA A 8 -43.89 -3.06 19.24
CA ALA A 8 -43.18 -4.36 19.25
C ALA A 8 -41.71 -4.31 18.78
N VAL A 9 -41.20 -3.16 18.28
CA VAL A 9 -39.81 -3.06 17.76
C VAL A 9 -38.83 -2.45 18.78
N ALA A 10 -39.29 -1.91 19.89
CA ALA A 10 -38.45 -1.21 20.86
C ALA A 10 -37.81 -2.11 21.94
N LEU A 11 -38.08 -3.42 21.99
CA LEU A 11 -37.55 -4.31 23.02
C LEU A 11 -36.46 -5.28 22.59
N ALA A 12 -35.97 -5.21 21.36
CA ALA A 12 -34.96 -6.16 20.83
C ALA A 12 -33.52 -5.60 20.76
N LEU A 13 -33.23 -4.43 21.31
CA LEU A 13 -31.90 -3.79 21.22
C LEU A 13 -31.16 -3.70 22.57
N ALA A 14 -31.56 -4.43 23.60
CA ALA A 14 -30.89 -4.43 24.91
C ALA A 14 -30.15 -5.76 25.22
N ALA A 15 -29.77 -6.55 24.22
CA ALA A 15 -28.77 -7.59 24.39
C ALA A 15 -27.37 -7.02 24.22
N GLY A 16 -27.00 -6.03 25.02
CA GLY A 16 -25.62 -5.62 25.19
C GLY A 16 -24.82 -6.81 25.72
N CYS A 17 -23.78 -7.25 25.02
CA CYS A 17 -22.78 -8.15 25.55
C CYS A 17 -22.18 -7.52 26.82
N SER A 18 -22.71 -7.82 27.98
CA SER A 18 -22.04 -7.54 29.25
C SER A 18 -20.87 -8.52 29.35
N VAL A 19 -19.69 -8.12 28.94
CA VAL A 19 -18.46 -8.79 29.33
C VAL A 19 -18.32 -8.54 30.82
N SER A 20 -18.75 -9.48 31.64
CA SER A 20 -18.52 -9.45 33.09
C SER A 20 -17.03 -9.74 33.32
N HIS A 21 -16.18 -8.72 33.25
CA HIS A 21 -14.87 -8.79 33.86
C HIS A 21 -15.08 -8.86 35.38
N ARG A 22 -14.89 -10.03 35.97
CA ARG A 22 -14.76 -10.15 37.41
C ARG A 22 -13.45 -9.54 37.84
N SER A 23 -13.44 -8.23 38.06
CA SER A 23 -12.26 -7.50 38.53
C SER A 23 -11.73 -8.02 39.88
N GLY A 24 -12.52 -8.80 40.63
CA GLY A 24 -12.09 -9.41 41.87
C GLY A 24 -11.14 -10.61 41.71
N ASP A 25 -11.10 -11.25 40.51
CA ASP A 25 -10.23 -12.40 40.28
C ASP A 25 -8.76 -11.98 40.02
N PHE A 26 -8.51 -10.69 39.82
CA PHE A 26 -7.18 -10.13 39.52
C PHE A 26 -6.62 -9.26 40.64
N ALA A 27 -7.43 -8.86 41.62
CA ALA A 27 -6.97 -8.10 42.76
C ALA A 27 -6.51 -9.02 43.87
N CYS A 28 -5.40 -8.75 44.52
CA CYS A 28 -4.90 -9.51 45.66
C CYS A 28 -4.46 -8.60 46.81
N SER A 29 -4.47 -9.13 48.01
CA SER A 29 -3.90 -8.49 49.21
C SER A 29 -3.03 -9.51 49.95
N SER A 30 -2.30 -9.05 50.97
CA SER A 30 -1.46 -9.93 51.80
C SER A 30 -2.20 -11.16 52.36
N ASP A 31 -3.53 -11.07 52.51
CA ASP A 31 -4.38 -12.07 53.09
C ASP A 31 -5.20 -12.87 52.05
N GLN A 32 -5.20 -12.44 50.81
CA GLN A 32 -5.91 -13.05 49.70
C GLN A 32 -4.94 -13.62 48.66
N ARG A 33 -4.81 -14.96 48.62
CA ARG A 33 -3.92 -15.66 47.69
C ARG A 33 -4.53 -15.69 46.30
N CYS A 34 -3.68 -15.46 45.30
CA CYS A 34 -4.04 -15.65 43.91
C CYS A 34 -4.31 -17.12 43.60
N ALA A 35 -5.32 -17.41 42.78
CA ALA A 35 -5.64 -18.76 42.32
C ALA A 35 -4.61 -19.21 41.26
N GLU A 36 -4.36 -20.54 41.23
CA GLU A 36 -3.66 -21.23 40.11
C GLU A 36 -2.30 -20.67 39.67
N GLY A 37 -1.32 -20.69 40.64
CA GLY A 37 0.09 -20.44 40.26
C GLY A 37 0.44 -18.99 39.97
N ARG A 38 -0.45 -18.04 40.27
CA ARG A 38 -0.20 -16.60 40.17
C ARG A 38 0.40 -16.05 41.45
N THR A 39 1.20 -14.99 41.35
CA THR A 39 1.81 -14.30 42.49
C THR A 39 1.20 -12.90 42.60
N CYS A 40 0.97 -12.43 43.85
CA CYS A 40 0.50 -11.08 44.10
C CYS A 40 1.66 -10.09 44.00
N VAL A 41 1.61 -9.20 43.04
CA VAL A 41 2.57 -8.09 42.86
C VAL A 41 1.78 -6.80 42.76
N ASP A 42 2.07 -5.84 43.63
CA ASP A 42 1.43 -4.53 43.68
C ASP A 42 -0.12 -4.54 43.71
N GLY A 43 -0.68 -5.55 44.38
CA GLY A 43 -2.13 -5.67 44.53
C GLY A 43 -2.85 -6.39 43.37
N PHE A 44 -2.10 -7.00 42.46
CA PHE A 44 -2.64 -7.75 41.32
C PHE A 44 -2.05 -9.15 41.24
N CYS A 45 -2.89 -10.13 40.86
CA CYS A 45 -2.48 -11.48 40.60
C CYS A 45 -1.84 -11.65 39.24
N VAL A 46 -0.50 -11.79 39.16
CA VAL A 46 0.27 -11.96 37.94
C VAL A 46 0.87 -13.36 37.85
N PHE A 47 1.06 -13.90 36.66
CA PHE A 47 1.83 -15.13 36.49
C PHE A 47 3.34 -14.87 36.76
N PRO A 48 4.05 -15.81 37.40
CA PRO A 48 5.48 -15.63 37.69
C PRO A 48 6.35 -15.39 36.45
N ALA A 49 5.88 -15.77 35.27
CA ALA A 49 6.55 -15.52 34.00
C ALA A 49 6.44 -14.05 33.53
N ASP A 50 5.46 -13.27 34.04
CA ASP A 50 5.20 -11.89 33.63
C ASP A 50 6.04 -10.87 34.41
N SER A 51 6.75 -11.31 35.47
CA SER A 51 7.54 -10.42 36.34
C SER A 51 8.89 -9.98 35.76
N GLY A 52 9.15 -10.20 34.48
CA GLY A 52 10.40 -9.80 33.84
C GLY A 52 10.35 -9.58 32.33
N ALA A 53 9.23 -9.89 31.72
CA ALA A 53 8.97 -9.48 30.35
C ALA A 53 8.25 -8.13 30.42
N VAL A 54 8.93 -7.05 30.04
CA VAL A 54 8.24 -5.92 29.45
C VAL A 54 7.28 -6.55 28.45
N ASP A 55 5.96 -6.34 28.60
CA ASP A 55 4.98 -6.70 27.58
C ASP A 55 5.45 -6.07 26.27
N THR A 56 6.38 -6.74 25.61
CA THR A 56 6.42 -6.64 24.18
C THR A 56 5.06 -7.19 23.76
N PRO A 57 4.22 -6.39 23.11
CA PRO A 57 2.95 -6.87 22.59
C PRO A 57 3.27 -8.09 21.72
N SER A 58 3.19 -9.29 22.32
CA SER A 58 3.45 -10.54 21.63
C SER A 58 2.23 -10.81 20.80
N GLY A 59 2.43 -10.75 19.52
CA GLY A 59 1.48 -11.20 18.53
C GLY A 59 0.50 -10.11 18.09
N ASP A 60 0.69 -9.65 16.87
CA ASP A 60 -0.25 -8.93 16.00
C ASP A 60 -0.22 -7.39 15.96
N ALA A 61 0.66 -6.71 16.63
CA ALA A 61 1.07 -5.40 16.12
C ALA A 61 1.87 -5.66 14.85
N ALA A 62 1.18 -5.71 13.71
CA ALA A 62 1.82 -5.92 12.42
C ALA A 62 2.93 -4.87 12.26
N VAL A 63 4.18 -5.33 12.35
CA VAL A 63 5.34 -4.44 12.34
C VAL A 63 5.45 -3.82 10.96
N CYS A 64 5.66 -2.51 10.94
CA CYS A 64 5.90 -1.79 9.70
C CYS A 64 7.11 -2.40 8.96
N PRO A 65 6.98 -2.77 7.68
CA PRO A 65 8.13 -3.23 6.92
C PRO A 65 9.27 -2.22 6.96
N SER A 66 10.50 -2.69 7.14
CA SER A 66 11.67 -1.83 7.37
C SER A 66 11.99 -0.85 6.24
N GLN A 67 11.55 -1.14 5.02
CA GLN A 67 11.69 -0.25 3.86
C GLN A 67 10.68 0.90 3.84
N CYS A 68 9.58 0.82 4.61
CA CYS A 68 8.60 1.90 4.66
C CYS A 68 9.08 3.03 5.57
N THR A 69 9.01 4.28 5.12
CA THR A 69 9.23 5.46 5.98
C THR A 69 8.06 5.69 6.93
N SER A 70 6.87 5.28 6.51
CA SER A 70 5.68 5.19 7.35
C SER A 70 4.75 4.10 6.83
N CYS A 71 3.93 3.53 7.69
CA CYS A 71 2.96 2.53 7.27
C CYS A 71 1.67 2.56 8.11
N ASN A 72 0.60 2.03 7.53
CA ASN A 72 -0.61 1.65 8.25
C ASN A 72 -0.78 0.13 8.13
N THR A 73 -0.55 -0.58 9.21
CA THR A 73 -0.56 -2.05 9.24
C THR A 73 -1.97 -2.62 9.06
N ALA A 74 -3.00 -1.94 9.58
CA ALA A 74 -4.40 -2.38 9.44
C ALA A 74 -4.87 -2.34 7.97
N GLN A 75 -4.45 -1.33 7.21
CA GLN A 75 -4.76 -1.16 5.79
C GLN A 75 -3.69 -1.74 4.87
N LYS A 76 -2.59 -2.28 5.43
CA LYS A 76 -1.40 -2.70 4.71
C LYS A 76 -0.91 -1.65 3.71
N THR A 77 -0.81 -0.40 4.15
CA THR A 77 -0.27 0.69 3.34
C THR A 77 1.15 1.03 3.77
N CYS A 78 2.06 1.15 2.82
CA CYS A 78 3.47 1.46 2.99
C CYS A 78 3.81 2.71 2.19
N VAL A 79 4.36 3.71 2.83
CA VAL A 79 4.93 4.88 2.17
C VAL A 79 6.45 4.75 2.21
N ILE A 80 7.09 4.90 1.06
CA ILE A 80 8.54 4.97 0.91
C ILE A 80 8.88 6.35 0.37
N ASP A 81 9.19 7.27 1.27
CA ASP A 81 9.55 8.63 0.91
C ASP A 81 11.08 8.77 0.89
N CYS A 82 11.62 8.88 -0.31
CA CYS A 82 13.06 8.96 -0.52
C CYS A 82 13.66 10.30 -0.08
N ALA A 83 12.87 11.35 0.08
CA ALA A 83 13.36 12.62 0.63
C ALA A 83 13.67 12.49 2.13
N ILE A 84 12.93 11.65 2.85
CA ILE A 84 13.13 11.41 4.28
C ILE A 84 14.17 10.30 4.49
N ASN A 85 14.11 9.22 3.71
CA ASN A 85 14.99 8.05 3.84
C ASN A 85 15.93 7.92 2.64
N ASN A 86 16.84 8.87 2.49
CA ASN A 86 17.77 8.95 1.37
C ASN A 86 18.64 7.69 1.22
N GLY A 87 19.03 7.05 2.33
CA GLY A 87 19.87 5.84 2.31
C GLY A 87 19.16 4.63 1.69
N ALA A 88 17.88 4.42 1.98
CA ALA A 88 17.12 3.29 1.46
C ALA A 88 16.85 3.39 -0.05
N CYS A 89 16.75 4.61 -0.58
CA CYS A 89 16.46 4.82 -1.99
C CYS A 89 17.70 4.91 -2.90
N ASN A 90 18.91 4.81 -2.35
CA ASN A 90 20.14 4.62 -3.12
C ASN A 90 20.29 3.18 -3.63
N GLN A 91 19.56 2.26 -3.03
CA GLN A 91 19.42 0.87 -3.47
C GLN A 91 18.12 0.69 -4.28
N ALA A 92 17.89 -0.53 -4.75
CA ALA A 92 16.61 -0.89 -5.36
C ALA A 92 15.47 -0.74 -4.35
N VAL A 93 14.44 0.01 -4.69
CA VAL A 93 13.23 0.18 -3.89
C VAL A 93 12.27 -0.96 -4.20
N THR A 94 12.01 -1.81 -3.23
CA THR A 94 11.10 -2.95 -3.40
C THR A 94 9.89 -2.79 -2.49
N CYS A 95 8.70 -2.84 -3.06
CA CYS A 95 7.46 -2.80 -2.31
C CYS A 95 7.22 -4.11 -1.55
N PRO A 96 6.79 -4.06 -0.28
CA PRO A 96 6.49 -5.26 0.47
C PRO A 96 5.36 -6.07 -0.17
N THR A 97 5.49 -7.39 -0.12
CA THR A 97 4.49 -8.33 -0.67
C THR A 97 3.14 -8.17 0.02
N GLY A 98 2.08 -8.00 -0.77
CA GLY A 98 0.70 -7.88 -0.29
C GLY A 98 0.38 -6.53 0.37
N TRP A 99 1.23 -5.50 0.15
CA TRP A 99 1.00 -4.13 0.64
C TRP A 99 0.59 -3.18 -0.49
N ASN A 100 -0.13 -2.14 -0.12
CA ASN A 100 -0.38 -0.98 -0.96
C ASN A 100 0.79 -0.02 -0.82
N CYS A 101 1.56 0.17 -1.87
CA CYS A 101 2.79 0.95 -1.85
C CYS A 101 2.58 2.36 -2.41
N ASN A 102 3.17 3.34 -1.74
CA ASN A 102 3.30 4.70 -2.26
C ASN A 102 4.78 5.09 -2.23
N VAL A 103 5.42 5.19 -3.39
CA VAL A 103 6.85 5.48 -3.54
C VAL A 103 7.05 6.89 -4.08
N LEU A 104 7.75 7.71 -3.32
CA LEU A 104 8.01 9.12 -3.64
C LEU A 104 9.51 9.34 -3.90
N CYS A 105 9.90 9.42 -5.18
CA CYS A 105 11.26 9.69 -5.62
C CYS A 105 11.36 11.15 -6.11
N SER A 106 11.39 12.10 -5.19
CA SER A 106 11.32 13.55 -5.51
C SER A 106 12.69 14.21 -5.74
N ILE A 107 13.74 13.66 -5.14
CA ILE A 107 15.11 14.22 -5.23
C ILE A 107 15.86 13.57 -6.39
N ALA A 108 16.57 14.35 -7.18
CA ALA A 108 17.35 13.86 -8.31
C ALA A 108 18.34 12.75 -7.90
N ASN A 109 18.51 11.76 -8.78
CA ASN A 109 19.38 10.60 -8.60
C ASN A 109 18.94 9.60 -7.52
N GLN A 110 17.75 9.75 -6.92
CA GLN A 110 17.14 8.72 -6.09
C GLN A 110 16.45 7.65 -6.95
N CYS A 111 16.21 6.48 -6.36
CA CYS A 111 15.56 5.34 -7.04
C CYS A 111 16.26 4.93 -8.37
N ASN A 112 17.54 5.28 -8.54
CA ASN A 112 18.29 4.96 -9.76
C ASN A 112 18.54 3.45 -9.93
N SER A 113 18.50 2.67 -8.85
CA SER A 113 18.58 1.21 -8.91
C SER A 113 17.25 0.53 -9.26
N GLY A 114 16.18 1.33 -9.43
CA GLY A 114 14.85 0.88 -9.82
C GLY A 114 13.84 0.86 -8.69
N VAL A 115 12.56 0.82 -9.08
CA VAL A 115 11.40 0.64 -8.20
C VAL A 115 10.67 -0.63 -8.64
N PHE A 116 10.51 -1.58 -7.74
CA PHE A 116 9.97 -2.91 -8.00
C PHE A 116 8.71 -3.15 -7.18
N CYS A 117 7.58 -3.32 -7.86
CA CYS A 117 6.25 -3.53 -7.27
C CYS A 117 5.69 -4.91 -7.59
N ASP A 118 6.54 -5.89 -7.90
CA ASP A 118 6.16 -7.20 -8.45
C ASP A 118 5.08 -7.91 -7.61
N ASN A 119 5.15 -7.80 -6.29
CA ASN A 119 4.26 -8.49 -5.36
C ASN A 119 3.38 -7.53 -4.53
N ALA A 120 3.33 -6.26 -4.88
CA ALA A 120 2.45 -5.29 -4.22
C ALA A 120 0.99 -5.50 -4.64
N THR A 121 0.04 -5.22 -3.73
CA THR A 121 -1.39 -5.23 -4.05
C THR A 121 -1.75 -4.05 -4.95
N THR A 122 -1.23 -2.88 -4.62
CA THR A 122 -1.29 -1.68 -5.46
C THR A 122 0.04 -0.95 -5.37
N CYS A 123 0.41 -0.22 -6.42
CA CYS A 123 1.60 0.59 -6.41
C CYS A 123 1.34 1.97 -7.01
N THR A 124 1.66 3.01 -6.26
CA THR A 124 1.63 4.39 -6.72
C THR A 124 3.04 4.94 -6.64
N ILE A 125 3.57 5.40 -7.77
CA ILE A 125 4.97 5.83 -7.89
C ILE A 125 5.00 7.24 -8.46
N ALA A 126 5.66 8.15 -7.77
CA ALA A 126 5.90 9.50 -8.22
C ALA A 126 7.41 9.71 -8.44
N CYS A 127 7.80 9.91 -9.71
CA CYS A 127 9.17 10.12 -10.12
C CYS A 127 9.40 11.59 -10.51
N GLY A 128 10.31 12.25 -9.82
CA GLY A 128 10.78 13.60 -10.13
C GLY A 128 11.85 13.61 -11.23
N ARG A 129 12.69 14.65 -11.24
CA ARG A 129 13.75 14.80 -12.25
C ARG A 129 14.85 13.74 -12.07
N GLN A 130 15.16 12.97 -13.13
CA GLN A 130 16.26 12.01 -13.16
C GLN A 130 16.25 11.02 -11.98
N THR A 131 15.07 10.46 -11.66
CA THR A 131 14.92 9.61 -10.47
C THR A 131 14.77 8.13 -10.81
N CYS A 132 13.64 7.71 -11.32
CA CYS A 132 13.32 6.29 -11.49
C CYS A 132 13.93 5.72 -12.78
N LYS A 133 15.08 5.06 -12.72
CA LYS A 133 15.69 4.47 -13.92
C LYS A 133 14.83 3.34 -14.49
N THR A 134 14.34 2.46 -13.64
CA THR A 134 13.46 1.35 -14.01
C THR A 134 12.29 1.31 -13.05
N VAL A 135 11.10 1.12 -13.57
CA VAL A 135 9.89 0.85 -12.78
C VAL A 135 9.31 -0.46 -13.26
N THR A 136 9.08 -1.39 -12.35
CA THR A 136 8.43 -2.68 -12.64
C THR A 136 7.17 -2.81 -11.81
N CYS A 137 6.03 -2.87 -12.49
CA CYS A 137 4.73 -3.14 -11.90
C CYS A 137 4.44 -4.65 -11.92
N GLY A 138 3.77 -5.14 -10.90
CA GLY A 138 3.40 -6.55 -10.76
C GLY A 138 1.99 -6.87 -11.25
N GLY A 139 1.33 -7.81 -10.54
CA GLY A 139 -0.05 -8.20 -10.83
C GLY A 139 -1.11 -7.23 -10.28
N GLY A 140 -0.76 -6.34 -9.37
CA GLY A 140 -1.65 -5.34 -8.79
C GLY A 140 -1.80 -4.09 -9.65
N ALA A 141 -2.74 -3.21 -9.26
CA ALA A 141 -2.91 -1.92 -9.93
C ALA A 141 -1.68 -1.03 -9.75
N CYS A 142 -1.22 -0.39 -10.82
CA CYS A 142 0.00 0.41 -10.84
C CYS A 142 -0.26 1.79 -11.43
N ASN A 143 0.05 2.84 -10.67
CA ASN A 143 -0.03 4.23 -11.10
C ASN A 143 1.36 4.84 -11.09
N VAL A 144 1.89 5.23 -12.24
CA VAL A 144 3.22 5.82 -12.39
C VAL A 144 3.12 7.24 -12.91
N THR A 145 3.66 8.19 -12.18
CA THR A 145 3.75 9.59 -12.58
C THR A 145 5.21 9.98 -12.76
N CYS A 146 5.61 10.32 -13.99
CA CYS A 146 6.93 10.80 -14.34
C CYS A 146 6.83 12.29 -14.71
N SER A 147 7.08 13.16 -13.74
CA SER A 147 6.85 14.62 -13.90
C SER A 147 8.10 15.43 -14.22
N GLY A 148 9.27 14.91 -13.92
CA GLY A 148 10.54 15.60 -14.18
C GLY A 148 11.15 15.25 -15.54
N ASN A 149 12.18 16.01 -15.93
CA ASN A 149 12.94 15.70 -17.14
C ASN A 149 13.71 14.38 -16.94
N ALA A 150 13.63 13.49 -17.93
CA ALA A 150 14.26 12.17 -17.92
C ALA A 150 13.99 11.38 -16.62
N SER A 151 12.75 11.44 -16.10
CA SER A 151 12.41 10.87 -14.79
C SER A 151 12.29 9.36 -14.78
N CYS A 152 11.80 8.75 -15.86
CA CYS A 152 11.62 7.29 -15.95
C CYS A 152 12.26 6.77 -17.24
N SER A 153 13.35 6.01 -17.14
CA SER A 153 13.99 5.48 -18.34
C SER A 153 13.25 4.29 -18.93
N SER A 154 12.68 3.43 -18.08
CA SER A 154 11.89 2.28 -18.50
C SER A 154 10.78 1.98 -17.51
N ILE A 155 9.58 1.70 -18.02
CA ILE A 155 8.41 1.32 -17.22
C ILE A 155 7.86 0.01 -17.79
N GLY A 156 7.86 -1.05 -16.99
CA GLY A 156 7.21 -2.32 -17.28
C GLY A 156 5.89 -2.42 -16.53
N CYS A 157 4.78 -2.35 -17.24
CA CYS A 157 3.46 -2.67 -16.70
C CYS A 157 3.32 -4.20 -16.60
N GLY A 158 3.07 -4.70 -15.40
CA GLY A 158 2.84 -6.13 -15.17
C GLY A 158 1.48 -6.61 -15.68
N LEU A 159 0.90 -7.58 -14.99
CA LEU A 159 -0.40 -8.17 -15.39
C LEU A 159 -1.61 -7.33 -14.94
N GLY A 160 -1.44 -6.47 -13.94
CA GLY A 160 -2.50 -5.61 -13.39
C GLY A 160 -2.87 -4.42 -14.27
N ALA A 161 -3.84 -3.63 -13.79
CA ALA A 161 -4.15 -2.35 -14.42
C ALA A 161 -2.98 -1.37 -14.25
N CYS A 162 -2.59 -0.70 -15.32
CA CYS A 162 -1.46 0.22 -15.35
C CYS A 162 -1.86 1.59 -15.90
N ASN A 163 -1.54 2.63 -15.15
CA ASN A 163 -1.75 4.01 -15.57
C ASN A 163 -0.42 4.75 -15.51
N VAL A 164 0.04 5.28 -16.64
CA VAL A 164 1.32 5.98 -16.76
C VAL A 164 1.08 7.40 -17.24
N ASN A 165 1.53 8.38 -16.49
CA ASN A 165 1.46 9.79 -16.82
C ASN A 165 2.87 10.37 -16.97
N CYS A 166 3.23 10.77 -18.18
CA CYS A 166 4.50 11.37 -18.52
C CYS A 166 4.30 12.86 -18.84
N SER A 167 4.88 13.76 -18.06
CA SER A 167 4.63 15.20 -18.22
C SER A 167 5.89 16.07 -18.33
N GLY A 168 7.06 15.58 -17.93
CA GLY A 168 8.34 16.29 -18.13
C GLY A 168 8.95 16.05 -19.51
N ASN A 169 9.93 16.85 -19.91
CA ASN A 169 10.64 16.63 -21.17
C ASN A 169 11.44 15.31 -21.13
N GLY A 170 11.19 14.41 -22.09
CA GLY A 170 11.78 13.08 -22.11
C GLY A 170 11.49 12.28 -20.82
N ALA A 171 10.36 12.55 -20.16
CA ALA A 171 10.04 11.97 -18.83
C ALA A 171 9.98 10.46 -18.86
N CYS A 172 9.48 9.86 -19.94
CA CYS A 172 9.41 8.41 -20.10
C CYS A 172 10.23 7.98 -21.33
N GLY A 173 11.25 7.15 -21.10
CA GLY A 173 12.07 6.58 -22.16
C GLY A 173 11.33 5.47 -22.89
N ALA A 174 10.98 4.40 -22.21
CA ALA A 174 10.21 3.27 -22.75
C ALA A 174 9.07 2.89 -21.82
N VAL A 175 7.92 2.55 -22.38
CA VAL A 175 6.77 2.02 -21.61
C VAL A 175 6.26 0.75 -22.28
N SER A 176 6.18 -0.34 -21.52
CA SER A 176 5.71 -1.65 -21.99
C SER A 176 4.43 -2.05 -21.27
N CYS A 177 3.32 -2.08 -22.00
CA CYS A 177 2.00 -2.47 -21.51
C CYS A 177 1.49 -3.80 -22.11
N GLY A 178 2.32 -4.53 -22.84
CA GLY A 178 1.85 -5.70 -23.60
C GLY A 178 1.18 -6.79 -22.77
N LEU A 179 1.51 -6.89 -21.50
CA LEU A 179 0.97 -7.91 -20.57
C LEU A 179 -0.15 -7.34 -19.66
N ALA A 180 -0.32 -6.05 -19.59
CA ALA A 180 -1.28 -5.43 -18.67
C ALA A 180 -2.73 -5.79 -19.02
N CYS A 181 -3.56 -6.05 -18.00
CA CYS A 181 -4.99 -6.30 -18.22
C CYS A 181 -5.71 -5.02 -18.73
N ALA A 182 -5.27 -3.85 -18.27
CA ALA A 182 -5.66 -2.54 -18.75
C ALA A 182 -4.45 -1.61 -18.73
N CYS A 183 -4.31 -0.74 -19.74
CA CYS A 183 -3.21 0.20 -19.76
C CYS A 183 -3.62 1.54 -20.35
N ASP A 184 -3.40 2.59 -19.57
CA ASP A 184 -3.56 3.97 -19.98
C ASP A 184 -2.20 4.66 -19.94
N VAL A 185 -1.74 5.21 -21.07
CA VAL A 185 -0.49 5.96 -21.15
C VAL A 185 -0.76 7.34 -21.73
N THR A 186 -0.46 8.35 -20.93
CA THR A 186 -0.58 9.75 -21.32
C THR A 186 0.81 10.37 -21.44
N CYS A 187 1.13 10.86 -22.64
CA CYS A 187 2.37 11.56 -22.94
C CYS A 187 2.07 13.00 -23.32
N ARG A 188 2.48 13.97 -22.52
CA ARG A 188 2.46 15.38 -22.94
C ARG A 188 3.52 15.61 -24.01
N LEU A 189 3.37 16.71 -24.76
CA LEU A 189 4.30 17.04 -25.85
C LEU A 189 5.77 16.97 -25.37
N GLY A 190 6.58 16.15 -26.04
CA GLY A 190 8.00 15.94 -25.72
C GLY A 190 8.29 15.08 -24.49
N SER A 191 7.26 14.54 -23.81
CA SER A 191 7.48 13.75 -22.59
C SER A 191 7.80 12.26 -22.85
N CYS A 192 7.34 11.70 -23.95
CA CYS A 192 7.72 10.39 -24.45
C CYS A 192 7.62 10.33 -25.97
N LEU A 193 8.33 9.38 -26.55
CA LEU A 193 8.21 9.09 -27.99
C LEU A 193 7.18 7.96 -28.15
N PRO A 194 6.10 8.13 -28.90
CA PRO A 194 5.09 7.08 -29.12
C PRO A 194 5.68 5.76 -29.61
N ALA A 195 6.75 5.80 -30.41
CA ALA A 195 7.46 4.61 -30.91
C ALA A 195 8.08 3.76 -29.77
N ASN A 196 8.33 4.33 -28.60
CA ASN A 196 8.88 3.65 -27.43
C ASN A 196 7.79 3.15 -26.47
N VAL A 197 6.52 3.34 -26.82
CA VAL A 197 5.39 2.88 -26.00
C VAL A 197 4.74 1.68 -26.67
N THR A 198 4.76 0.55 -25.99
CA THR A 198 4.11 -0.69 -26.47
C THR A 198 2.77 -0.82 -25.74
N CYS A 199 1.68 -0.52 -26.45
CA CYS A 199 0.33 -0.77 -25.93
C CYS A 199 -0.06 -2.24 -26.09
N LYS A 200 -1.12 -2.66 -25.39
CA LYS A 200 -1.82 -3.90 -25.68
C LYS A 200 -2.34 -3.85 -27.13
N PRO A 201 -2.31 -4.95 -27.90
CA PRO A 201 -2.80 -4.97 -29.26
C PRO A 201 -4.22 -4.39 -29.40
N GLY A 202 -4.42 -3.47 -30.34
CA GLY A 202 -5.69 -2.81 -30.56
C GLY A 202 -6.05 -1.67 -29.58
N CYS A 203 -5.18 -1.38 -28.61
CA CYS A 203 -5.41 -0.36 -27.58
C CYS A 203 -4.59 0.92 -27.79
N THR A 204 -3.91 1.04 -28.91
CA THR A 204 -3.19 2.27 -29.31
C THR A 204 -4.19 3.33 -29.74
N THR A 205 -4.05 4.54 -29.24
CA THR A 205 -4.89 5.68 -29.64
C THR A 205 -4.12 6.62 -30.56
N THR A 206 -4.83 7.27 -31.48
CA THR A 206 -4.30 8.37 -32.31
C THR A 206 -4.53 9.74 -31.68
N ALA A 207 -5.28 9.80 -30.58
CA ALA A 207 -5.62 11.05 -29.90
C ALA A 207 -4.51 11.44 -28.92
N ALA A 208 -3.67 12.40 -29.28
CA ALA A 208 -2.73 12.99 -28.34
C ALA A 208 -3.50 13.77 -27.24
N PRO A 209 -3.05 13.78 -26.00
CA PRO A 209 -1.76 13.24 -25.51
C PRO A 209 -1.78 11.75 -25.11
N GLN A 210 -2.89 11.07 -25.23
CA GLN A 210 -3.02 9.67 -24.86
C GLN A 210 -2.43 8.77 -25.95
N VAL A 211 -1.58 7.82 -25.56
CA VAL A 211 -0.91 6.88 -26.47
C VAL A 211 -1.53 5.49 -26.39
N CYS A 212 -1.82 5.01 -25.17
CA CYS A 212 -2.56 3.79 -24.95
C CYS A 212 -3.84 4.11 -24.16
N THR A 213 -4.90 3.36 -24.40
CA THR A 213 -6.17 3.51 -23.68
C THR A 213 -6.77 2.17 -23.31
N SER A 214 -7.34 2.10 -22.12
CA SER A 214 -8.13 0.95 -21.66
C SER A 214 -9.62 1.03 -22.03
N THR A 215 -10.07 2.14 -22.66
CA THR A 215 -11.50 2.41 -22.86
C THR A 215 -12.18 1.65 -23.99
N PRO A 216 -11.56 1.29 -25.13
CA PRO A 216 -12.26 0.42 -26.10
C PRO A 216 -12.54 -0.96 -25.52
N THR A 217 -13.62 -1.58 -25.96
CA THR A 217 -13.96 -2.97 -25.60
C THR A 217 -12.77 -3.90 -25.94
N GLY A 218 -12.34 -4.70 -24.98
CA GLY A 218 -11.17 -5.59 -25.13
C GLY A 218 -9.84 -4.96 -24.71
N CYS A 219 -9.77 -3.65 -24.48
CA CYS A 219 -8.59 -2.98 -23.96
C CYS A 219 -8.53 -2.97 -22.42
N ASN A 220 -9.63 -3.26 -21.77
CA ASN A 220 -9.70 -3.55 -20.34
C ASN A 220 -10.19 -4.98 -20.15
N SER A 221 -9.31 -5.85 -19.67
CA SER A 221 -9.59 -7.24 -19.35
C SER A 221 -9.21 -7.57 -17.90
N CYS A 222 -9.16 -6.55 -17.04
CA CYS A 222 -8.95 -6.74 -15.61
C CYS A 222 -10.16 -7.47 -15.00
N PRO A 223 -9.91 -8.38 -14.03
CA PRO A 223 -10.96 -9.14 -13.35
C PRO A 223 -11.83 -8.24 -12.46
#